data_f5fc6ab16d69af32920575c7ce4ce6c5
#
_entry.id   f5fc6ab16d69af32920575c7ce4ce6c5
#
_cell.length_a   1.000
_cell.length_b   1.000
_cell.length_c   1.000
_cell.angle_alpha   90.00
_cell.angle_beta   90.00
_cell.angle_gamma   90.00
#
_symmetry.space_group_name_H-M   'P 1'
#
loop_
_entity.id
_entity.type
_entity.pdbx_description
1 polymer ?
#
loop_
_entity_poly.entity_id
_entity_poly.type
_entity_poly.pdbx_seq_one_letter_code
_entity_poly.pdbx_strand_id
1 'polypeptide(L)'
;MDTIHAYYTAAAEVLSPLYESGEAREIARRLLEDALGYSRSQLLVADKDTLLPPHCRERLSQQLQALGSGRPLQYVLGYAPFLQHSLFVAPGVLIPRPETEELVELVLEEAARAGYRSFVDIGTGSGCIAYALAAGLPELEGAYTLELSEEALQVAARNFDALRATTGRSVQLYRDDLFRLVESTEGALPRGLDLIVSNPPYIHPEEAAAMSPQVLEHEPHLALFAPETSPIAYYLALARLVQQGYLRPGGSLWVELNPRYAEETLEDMRRIVGPEACTAELLRDLSGKLRFVHLHYSPQP
;
A
#
# COMPACT_ATOMS: atom_id res chain seq x y z
N MET A 1 -21.46 8.53 -27.51
CA MET A 1 -21.68 8.83 -26.09
C MET A 1 -21.37 10.32 -25.85
N ASP A 2 -22.32 11.20 -26.22
CA ASP A 2 -22.02 12.62 -26.28
C ASP A 2 -22.45 13.40 -25.04
N THR A 3 -23.33 12.84 -24.21
CA THR A 3 -23.80 13.47 -22.97
C THR A 3 -23.35 12.70 -21.73
N ILE A 4 -23.40 13.33 -20.56
CA ILE A 4 -23.12 12.73 -19.26
C ILE A 4 -23.95 11.47 -19.06
N HIS A 5 -25.27 11.54 -19.32
CA HIS A 5 -26.17 10.41 -19.13
C HIS A 5 -25.91 9.27 -20.12
N ALA A 6 -25.72 9.60 -21.39
CA ALA A 6 -25.43 8.59 -22.41
C ALA A 6 -24.14 7.83 -22.11
N TYR A 7 -23.09 8.55 -21.66
CA TYR A 7 -21.85 7.91 -21.24
C TYR A 7 -22.05 7.04 -20.01
N TYR A 8 -22.69 7.55 -18.97
CA TYR A 8 -22.91 6.83 -17.71
C TYR A 8 -23.62 5.48 -17.94
N THR A 9 -24.67 5.50 -18.76
CA THR A 9 -25.46 4.30 -19.09
C THR A 9 -24.63 3.29 -19.89
N ALA A 10 -23.98 3.73 -20.96
CA ALA A 10 -23.18 2.86 -21.81
C ALA A 10 -21.95 2.30 -21.08
N ALA A 11 -21.31 3.10 -20.22
CA ALA A 11 -20.18 2.64 -19.42
C ALA A 11 -20.60 1.53 -18.42
N ALA A 12 -21.73 1.71 -17.74
CA ALA A 12 -22.26 0.70 -16.83
C ALA A 12 -22.60 -0.61 -17.57
N GLU A 13 -23.14 -0.54 -18.80
CA GLU A 13 -23.42 -1.71 -19.63
C GLU A 13 -22.13 -2.43 -20.06
N VAL A 14 -21.12 -1.69 -20.53
CA VAL A 14 -19.81 -2.26 -20.94
C VAL A 14 -19.11 -2.95 -19.79
N LEU A 15 -19.23 -2.41 -18.57
CA LEU A 15 -18.57 -2.93 -17.38
C LEU A 15 -19.34 -4.07 -16.70
N SER A 16 -20.62 -4.25 -17.00
CA SER A 16 -21.48 -5.26 -16.35
C SER A 16 -21.00 -6.71 -16.46
N PRO A 17 -20.23 -7.15 -17.47
CA PRO A 17 -19.66 -8.51 -17.51
C PRO A 17 -18.52 -8.74 -16.50
N LEU A 18 -17.87 -7.65 -16.04
CA LEU A 18 -16.68 -7.71 -15.17
C LEU A 18 -16.96 -7.29 -13.73
N TYR A 19 -18.03 -6.53 -13.50
CA TYR A 19 -18.35 -5.91 -12.21
C TYR A 19 -19.82 -6.09 -11.87
N GLU A 20 -20.14 -6.16 -10.59
CA GLU A 20 -21.53 -6.09 -10.16
C GLU A 20 -22.16 -4.75 -10.57
N SER A 21 -23.50 -4.75 -10.79
CA SER A 21 -24.17 -3.58 -11.36
C SER A 21 -24.01 -2.29 -10.53
N GLY A 22 -23.86 -2.41 -9.22
CA GLY A 22 -23.57 -1.29 -8.31
C GLY A 22 -22.17 -0.73 -8.52
N GLU A 23 -21.21 -1.63 -8.60
CA GLU A 23 -19.78 -1.30 -8.81
C GLU A 23 -19.55 -0.72 -10.21
N ALA A 24 -20.11 -1.32 -11.26
CA ALA A 24 -20.02 -0.79 -12.62
C ALA A 24 -20.52 0.66 -12.73
N ARG A 25 -21.60 0.99 -12.03
CA ARG A 25 -22.14 2.35 -11.97
C ARG A 25 -21.23 3.31 -11.20
N GLU A 26 -20.66 2.84 -10.11
CA GLU A 26 -19.71 3.63 -9.31
C GLU A 26 -18.43 3.92 -10.10
N ILE A 27 -17.92 2.95 -10.85
CA ILE A 27 -16.78 3.13 -11.76
C ILE A 27 -17.12 4.16 -12.85
N ALA A 28 -18.28 4.01 -13.53
CA ALA A 28 -18.72 4.96 -14.55
C ALA A 28 -18.83 6.39 -14.00
N ARG A 29 -19.33 6.55 -12.77
CA ARG A 29 -19.37 7.83 -12.06
C ARG A 29 -17.99 8.41 -11.81
N ARG A 30 -17.07 7.62 -11.29
CA ARG A 30 -15.68 8.04 -11.01
C ARG A 30 -14.94 8.49 -12.26
N LEU A 31 -15.14 7.79 -13.39
CA LEU A 31 -14.57 8.20 -14.66
C LEU A 31 -15.07 9.58 -15.10
N LEU A 32 -16.39 9.84 -14.95
CA LEU A 32 -16.97 11.14 -15.27
C LEU A 32 -16.45 12.25 -14.35
N GLU A 33 -16.36 11.99 -13.05
CA GLU A 33 -15.80 12.94 -12.07
C GLU A 33 -14.37 13.32 -12.43
N ASP A 34 -13.53 12.31 -12.72
CA ASP A 34 -12.15 12.51 -13.11
C ASP A 34 -12.00 13.26 -14.44
N ALA A 35 -12.77 12.88 -15.46
CA ALA A 35 -12.69 13.51 -16.78
C ALA A 35 -13.19 14.97 -16.80
N LEU A 36 -14.22 15.27 -16.01
CA LEU A 36 -14.84 16.60 -15.95
C LEU A 36 -14.23 17.49 -14.86
N GLY A 37 -13.44 16.93 -13.93
CA GLY A 37 -12.97 17.64 -12.75
C GLY A 37 -14.10 17.97 -11.76
N TYR A 38 -15.19 17.20 -11.78
CA TYR A 38 -16.35 17.43 -10.92
C TYR A 38 -16.22 16.64 -9.62
N SER A 39 -16.68 17.24 -8.52
CA SER A 39 -16.97 16.50 -7.30
C SER A 39 -18.24 15.64 -7.50
N ARG A 40 -18.42 14.65 -6.61
CA ARG A 40 -19.62 13.81 -6.59
C ARG A 40 -20.91 14.63 -6.56
N SER A 41 -20.97 15.66 -5.72
CA SER A 41 -22.12 16.54 -5.60
C SER A 41 -22.36 17.36 -6.87
N GLN A 42 -21.31 17.86 -7.51
CA GLN A 42 -21.42 18.56 -8.78
C GLN A 42 -21.96 17.65 -9.90
N LEU A 43 -21.48 16.42 -9.98
CA LEU A 43 -21.98 15.46 -10.98
C LEU A 43 -23.44 15.08 -10.74
N LEU A 44 -23.86 14.94 -9.47
CA LEU A 44 -25.25 14.62 -9.11
C LEU A 44 -26.27 15.69 -9.52
N VAL A 45 -25.87 16.97 -9.49
CA VAL A 45 -26.76 18.10 -9.86
C VAL A 45 -26.55 18.54 -11.31
N ALA A 46 -25.58 17.99 -12.02
CA ALA A 46 -25.34 18.31 -13.42
C ALA A 46 -26.54 17.89 -14.30
N ASP A 47 -26.84 18.70 -15.30
CA ASP A 47 -27.85 18.34 -16.29
C ASP A 47 -27.38 17.10 -17.06
N LYS A 48 -28.20 16.07 -17.08
CA LYS A 48 -27.94 14.78 -17.71
C LYS A 48 -27.69 14.88 -19.21
N ASP A 49 -28.26 15.89 -19.86
CA ASP A 49 -28.12 16.15 -21.29
C ASP A 49 -26.91 17.05 -21.60
N THR A 50 -26.15 17.45 -20.58
CA THR A 50 -24.89 18.20 -20.76
C THR A 50 -23.95 17.45 -21.69
N LEU A 51 -23.52 18.12 -22.77
CA LEU A 51 -22.56 17.57 -23.73
C LEU A 51 -21.16 17.44 -23.09
N LEU A 52 -20.56 16.28 -23.26
CA LEU A 52 -19.19 16.06 -22.87
C LEU A 52 -18.22 16.82 -23.81
N PRO A 53 -17.25 17.58 -23.29
CA PRO A 53 -16.21 18.20 -24.11
C PRO A 53 -15.46 17.15 -24.96
N PRO A 54 -15.03 17.51 -26.19
CA PRO A 54 -14.38 16.53 -27.07
C PRO A 54 -13.19 15.80 -26.46
N HIS A 55 -12.31 16.51 -25.72
CA HIS A 55 -11.15 15.93 -25.03
C HIS A 55 -11.57 14.97 -23.90
N CYS A 56 -12.68 15.24 -23.20
CA CYS A 56 -13.21 14.32 -22.19
C CYS A 56 -13.77 13.05 -22.86
N ARG A 57 -14.47 13.17 -23.99
CA ARG A 57 -15.02 12.01 -24.69
C ARG A 57 -13.93 11.04 -25.16
N GLU A 58 -12.84 11.55 -25.71
CA GLU A 58 -11.71 10.72 -26.14
C GLU A 58 -11.07 10.01 -24.94
N ARG A 59 -10.76 10.74 -23.87
CA ARG A 59 -10.21 10.18 -22.61
C ARG A 59 -11.11 9.12 -22.02
N LEU A 60 -12.41 9.42 -21.87
CA LEU A 60 -13.40 8.50 -21.33
C LEU A 60 -13.55 7.23 -22.18
N SER A 61 -13.46 7.34 -23.51
CA SER A 61 -13.49 6.18 -24.40
C SER A 61 -12.28 5.28 -24.20
N GLN A 62 -11.07 5.84 -24.10
CA GLN A 62 -9.83 5.10 -23.85
C GLN A 62 -9.85 4.42 -22.48
N GLN A 63 -10.28 5.15 -21.45
CA GLN A 63 -10.44 4.63 -20.08
C GLN A 63 -11.42 3.45 -20.03
N LEU A 64 -12.59 3.60 -20.68
CA LEU A 64 -13.60 2.55 -20.72
C LEU A 64 -13.11 1.31 -21.47
N GLN A 65 -12.36 1.47 -22.53
CA GLN A 65 -11.74 0.36 -23.27
C GLN A 65 -10.72 -0.37 -22.39
N ALA A 66 -9.89 0.35 -21.66
CA ALA A 66 -8.91 -0.23 -20.75
C ALA A 66 -9.56 -1.02 -19.62
N LEU A 67 -10.63 -0.47 -19.00
CA LEU A 67 -11.42 -1.17 -17.98
C LEU A 67 -12.12 -2.41 -18.54
N GLY A 68 -12.68 -2.32 -19.75
CA GLY A 68 -13.32 -3.45 -20.44
C GLY A 68 -12.34 -4.59 -20.77
N SER A 69 -11.03 -4.33 -20.80
CA SER A 69 -9.98 -5.34 -20.90
C SER A 69 -9.52 -5.90 -19.54
N GLY A 70 -10.18 -5.54 -18.42
CA GLY A 70 -9.85 -6.04 -17.09
C GLY A 70 -8.85 -5.19 -16.31
N ARG A 71 -8.33 -4.07 -16.88
CA ARG A 71 -7.35 -3.23 -16.19
C ARG A 71 -7.97 -2.59 -14.94
N PRO A 72 -7.32 -2.63 -13.76
CA PRO A 72 -7.82 -1.99 -12.55
C PRO A 72 -8.11 -0.50 -12.70
N LEU A 73 -9.21 -0.04 -12.09
CA LEU A 73 -9.64 1.36 -12.16
C LEU A 73 -8.54 2.34 -11.74
N GLN A 74 -7.80 2.03 -10.69
CA GLN A 74 -6.75 2.89 -10.16
C GLN A 74 -5.62 3.09 -11.17
N TYR A 75 -5.24 2.04 -11.91
CA TYR A 75 -4.24 2.17 -12.98
C TYR A 75 -4.77 2.96 -14.19
N VAL A 76 -6.08 2.86 -14.47
CA VAL A 76 -6.72 3.63 -15.54
C VAL A 76 -6.80 5.12 -15.18
N LEU A 77 -7.10 5.42 -13.93
CA LEU A 77 -7.14 6.79 -13.41
C LEU A 77 -5.73 7.37 -13.19
N GLY A 78 -4.74 6.49 -12.88
CA GLY A 78 -3.39 6.88 -12.52
C GLY A 78 -3.24 7.33 -11.07
N TYR A 79 -4.25 7.11 -10.24
CA TYR A 79 -4.18 7.41 -8.80
C TYR A 79 -5.06 6.45 -7.98
N ALA A 80 -4.70 6.31 -6.71
CA ALA A 80 -5.48 5.60 -5.70
C ALA A 80 -5.63 6.47 -4.45
N PRO A 81 -6.81 6.47 -3.79
CA PRO A 81 -6.94 7.05 -2.45
C PRO A 81 -6.17 6.20 -1.45
N PHE A 82 -5.58 6.84 -0.45
CA PHE A 82 -4.99 6.20 0.72
C PHE A 82 -5.08 7.16 1.91
N LEU A 83 -5.89 6.82 2.90
CA LEU A 83 -6.32 7.73 3.97
C LEU A 83 -6.87 9.04 3.37
N GLN A 84 -6.35 10.21 3.82
CA GLN A 84 -6.73 11.51 3.27
C GLN A 84 -5.92 11.93 2.01
N HIS A 85 -5.09 11.05 1.47
CA HIS A 85 -4.19 11.36 0.36
C HIS A 85 -4.67 10.73 -0.95
N SER A 86 -4.25 11.32 -2.06
CA SER A 86 -4.39 10.75 -3.40
C SER A 86 -3.01 10.48 -3.95
N LEU A 87 -2.66 9.22 -4.12
CA LEU A 87 -1.32 8.80 -4.51
C LEU A 87 -1.28 8.36 -5.96
N PHE A 88 -0.23 8.71 -6.66
CA PHE A 88 0.02 8.19 -8.00
C PHE A 88 0.24 6.68 -7.94
N VAL A 89 -0.41 5.94 -8.83
CA VAL A 89 -0.20 4.51 -9.04
C VAL A 89 -0.13 4.20 -10.53
N ALA A 90 0.65 3.19 -10.86
CA ALA A 90 0.83 2.69 -12.22
C ALA A 90 1.09 1.18 -12.18
N PRO A 91 1.00 0.44 -13.29
CA PRO A 91 1.50 -0.92 -13.36
C PRO A 91 2.93 -1.01 -12.81
N GLY A 92 3.21 -2.05 -12.03
CA GLY A 92 4.50 -2.23 -11.33
C GLY A 92 4.45 -2.00 -9.83
N VAL A 93 3.33 -1.48 -9.27
CA VAL A 93 3.12 -1.37 -7.82
C VAL A 93 1.81 -2.01 -7.40
N LEU A 94 1.76 -2.55 -6.19
CA LEU A 94 0.50 -2.96 -5.55
C LEU A 94 -0.40 -1.73 -5.40
N ILE A 95 -1.67 -1.85 -5.77
CA ILE A 95 -2.66 -0.82 -5.48
C ILE A 95 -2.88 -0.76 -3.96
N PRO A 96 -2.76 0.41 -3.30
CA PRO A 96 -2.98 0.54 -1.87
C PRO A 96 -4.30 -0.10 -1.41
N ARG A 97 -4.26 -0.83 -0.28
CA ARG A 97 -5.39 -1.58 0.26
C ARG A 97 -5.97 -0.92 1.51
N PRO A 98 -7.27 -1.07 1.77
CA PRO A 98 -7.89 -0.55 3.00
C PRO A 98 -7.26 -1.10 4.28
N GLU A 99 -6.87 -2.37 4.31
CA GLU A 99 -6.21 -2.98 5.47
C GLU A 99 -4.86 -2.30 5.77
N THR A 100 -4.14 -1.86 4.73
CA THR A 100 -2.90 -1.11 4.89
C THR A 100 -3.14 0.30 5.45
N GLU A 101 -4.30 0.91 5.17
CA GLU A 101 -4.71 2.16 5.82
C GLU A 101 -4.89 1.96 7.34
N GLU A 102 -5.56 0.87 7.75
CA GLU A 102 -5.73 0.50 9.15
C GLU A 102 -4.38 0.29 9.85
N LEU A 103 -3.43 -0.40 9.19
CA LEU A 103 -2.07 -0.55 9.70
C LEU A 103 -1.44 0.81 10.01
N VAL A 104 -1.51 1.75 9.06
CA VAL A 104 -0.91 3.08 9.22
C VAL A 104 -1.57 3.89 10.32
N GLU A 105 -2.90 3.79 10.49
CA GLU A 105 -3.61 4.47 11.59
C GLU A 105 -3.15 3.97 12.94
N LEU A 106 -3.02 2.64 13.14
CA LEU A 106 -2.49 2.03 14.36
C LEU A 106 -1.06 2.49 14.66
N VAL A 107 -0.22 2.50 13.63
CA VAL A 107 1.18 2.95 13.72
C VAL A 107 1.27 4.43 14.11
N LEU A 108 0.47 5.30 13.51
CA LEU A 108 0.45 6.73 13.81
C LEU A 108 -0.04 6.99 15.24
N GLU A 109 -1.03 6.23 15.72
CA GLU A 109 -1.51 6.33 17.09
C GLU A 109 -0.44 5.95 18.12
N GLU A 110 0.30 4.85 17.89
CA GLU A 110 1.42 4.48 18.74
C GLU A 110 2.54 5.50 18.66
N ALA A 111 2.95 5.89 17.45
CA ALA A 111 4.04 6.82 17.22
C ALA A 111 3.82 8.17 17.91
N ALA A 112 2.58 8.67 17.91
CA ALA A 112 2.21 9.90 18.63
C ALA A 112 2.37 9.76 20.14
N ARG A 113 2.03 8.59 20.72
CA ARG A 113 2.17 8.31 22.15
C ARG A 113 3.63 8.09 22.56
N ALA A 114 4.39 7.37 21.74
CA ALA A 114 5.78 6.99 22.02
C ALA A 114 6.79 8.06 21.62
N GLY A 115 6.37 9.09 20.87
CA GLY A 115 7.24 10.14 20.36
C GLY A 115 8.24 9.65 19.32
N TYR A 116 7.80 8.76 18.42
CA TYR A 116 8.64 8.26 17.32
C TYR A 116 8.93 9.34 16.30
N ARG A 117 10.15 9.40 15.83
CA ARG A 117 10.67 10.46 14.95
C ARG A 117 11.36 9.91 13.69
N SER A 118 11.59 8.60 13.65
CA SER A 118 12.26 7.94 12.53
C SER A 118 11.63 6.60 12.18
N PHE A 119 11.58 6.26 10.89
CA PHE A 119 11.03 5.00 10.44
C PHE A 119 11.71 4.48 9.17
N VAL A 120 11.54 3.18 8.92
CA VAL A 120 11.74 2.57 7.60
C VAL A 120 10.51 1.77 7.19
N ASP A 121 10.09 1.95 5.94
CA ASP A 121 9.06 1.17 5.25
C ASP A 121 9.76 0.17 4.31
N ILE A 122 9.59 -1.12 4.58
CA ILE A 122 10.24 -2.21 3.84
C ILE A 122 9.26 -2.80 2.82
N GLY A 123 9.65 -2.78 1.54
CA GLY A 123 8.78 -3.14 0.43
C GLY A 123 7.78 -2.01 0.14
N THR A 124 8.29 -0.81 -0.08
CA THR A 124 7.47 0.41 -0.08
C THR A 124 6.43 0.48 -1.20
N GLY A 125 6.62 -0.25 -2.31
CA GLY A 125 5.69 -0.29 -3.43
C GLY A 125 5.37 1.09 -3.99
N SER A 126 4.12 1.54 -3.88
CA SER A 126 3.71 2.90 -4.28
C SER A 126 4.22 3.99 -3.33
N GLY A 127 4.78 3.63 -2.19
CA GLY A 127 5.18 4.55 -1.13
C GLY A 127 4.03 4.97 -0.21
N CYS A 128 2.89 4.30 -0.23
CA CYS A 128 1.69 4.73 0.50
C CYS A 128 1.89 4.77 2.02
N ILE A 129 2.53 3.75 2.61
CA ILE A 129 2.84 3.70 4.04
C ILE A 129 3.80 4.84 4.40
N ALA A 130 4.95 4.89 3.72
CA ALA A 130 5.98 5.91 3.98
C ALA A 130 5.46 7.34 3.77
N TYR A 131 4.63 7.56 2.75
CA TYR A 131 3.99 8.85 2.50
C TYR A 131 3.12 9.28 3.68
N ALA A 132 2.20 8.39 4.10
CA ALA A 132 1.25 8.70 5.16
C ALA A 132 1.95 8.89 6.53
N LEU A 133 2.93 8.06 6.85
CA LEU A 133 3.75 8.21 8.06
C LEU A 133 4.55 9.51 8.02
N ALA A 134 5.20 9.82 6.89
CA ALA A 134 5.95 11.06 6.78
C ALA A 134 5.04 12.30 6.84
N ALA A 135 3.81 12.23 6.34
CA ALA A 135 2.83 13.30 6.45
C ALA A 135 2.28 13.45 7.89
N GLY A 136 2.07 12.31 8.60
CA GLY A 136 1.37 12.27 9.89
C GLY A 136 2.25 12.46 11.11
N LEU A 137 3.53 12.06 11.08
CA LEU A 137 4.44 12.18 12.23
C LEU A 137 4.80 13.65 12.50
N PRO A 138 4.51 14.21 13.71
CA PRO A 138 4.69 15.64 13.95
C PRO A 138 6.17 16.07 13.94
N GLU A 139 7.06 15.28 14.53
CA GLU A 139 8.49 15.57 14.71
C GLU A 139 9.37 14.61 13.93
N LEU A 140 9.11 14.45 12.64
CA LEU A 140 9.87 13.54 11.79
C LEU A 140 11.32 14.02 11.60
N GLU A 141 12.29 13.16 11.95
CA GLU A 141 13.73 13.37 11.76
C GLU A 141 14.30 12.49 10.63
N GLY A 142 13.76 11.28 10.44
CA GLY A 142 14.23 10.34 9.44
C GLY A 142 13.11 9.47 8.87
N ALA A 143 12.97 9.50 7.55
CA ALA A 143 12.04 8.65 6.81
C ALA A 143 12.79 7.90 5.71
N TYR A 144 12.73 6.60 5.75
CA TYR A 144 13.50 5.72 4.88
C TYR A 144 12.60 4.65 4.27
N THR A 145 12.96 4.18 3.08
CA THR A 145 12.29 3.05 2.45
C THR A 145 13.31 2.10 1.84
N LEU A 146 12.95 0.82 1.78
CA LEU A 146 13.67 -0.21 1.04
C LEU A 146 12.73 -0.83 0.01
N GLU A 147 13.17 -0.88 -1.25
CA GLU A 147 12.40 -1.47 -2.34
C GLU A 147 13.32 -2.15 -3.34
N LEU A 148 12.91 -3.32 -3.82
CA LEU A 148 13.67 -4.10 -4.79
C LEU A 148 13.37 -3.68 -6.23
N SER A 149 12.08 -3.40 -6.53
CA SER A 149 11.58 -3.10 -7.88
C SER A 149 11.95 -1.68 -8.31
N GLU A 150 12.61 -1.56 -9.46
CA GLU A 150 12.91 -0.25 -10.08
C GLU A 150 11.64 0.51 -10.46
N GLU A 151 10.63 -0.20 -10.97
CA GLU A 151 9.34 0.39 -11.34
C GLU A 151 8.62 0.95 -10.11
N ALA A 152 8.64 0.22 -9.00
CA ALA A 152 8.04 0.67 -7.75
C ALA A 152 8.77 1.90 -7.19
N LEU A 153 10.11 1.92 -7.25
CA LEU A 153 10.91 3.08 -6.84
C LEU A 153 10.55 4.35 -7.63
N GLN A 154 10.29 4.23 -8.94
CA GLN A 154 9.88 5.38 -9.76
C GLN A 154 8.51 5.92 -9.35
N VAL A 155 7.56 5.03 -9.03
CA VAL A 155 6.23 5.42 -8.54
C VAL A 155 6.34 6.08 -7.17
N ALA A 156 7.06 5.47 -6.23
CA ALA A 156 7.28 6.00 -4.89
C ALA A 156 7.99 7.37 -4.93
N ALA A 157 9.03 7.53 -5.76
CA ALA A 157 9.75 8.79 -5.93
C ALA A 157 8.80 9.92 -6.35
N ARG A 158 7.91 9.67 -7.31
CA ARG A 158 6.90 10.65 -7.74
C ARG A 158 5.97 11.07 -6.60
N ASN A 159 5.53 10.11 -5.78
CA ASN A 159 4.70 10.38 -4.62
C ASN A 159 5.46 11.19 -3.55
N PHE A 160 6.73 10.86 -3.31
CA PHE A 160 7.55 11.58 -2.33
C PHE A 160 7.95 12.99 -2.80
N ASP A 161 8.08 13.22 -4.10
CA ASP A 161 8.23 14.57 -4.66
C ASP A 161 6.97 15.41 -4.40
N ALA A 162 5.77 14.84 -4.56
CA ALA A 162 4.51 15.51 -4.22
C ALA A 162 4.39 15.79 -2.71
N LEU A 163 4.78 14.83 -1.86
CA LEU A 163 4.85 15.04 -0.41
C LEU A 163 5.78 16.20 -0.05
N ARG A 164 6.99 16.21 -0.63
CA ARG A 164 7.98 17.27 -0.39
C ARG A 164 7.47 18.63 -0.83
N ALA A 165 6.81 18.70 -1.97
CA ALA A 165 6.25 19.94 -2.50
C ALA A 165 5.15 20.53 -1.59
N THR A 166 4.35 19.67 -0.92
CA THR A 166 3.23 20.10 -0.10
C THR A 166 3.56 20.30 1.37
N THR A 167 4.51 19.51 1.92
CA THR A 167 4.82 19.49 3.35
C THR A 167 6.25 19.90 3.70
N GLY A 168 7.14 19.96 2.72
CA GLY A 168 8.58 20.15 2.93
C GLY A 168 9.32 18.88 3.43
N ARG A 169 8.62 17.78 3.69
CA ARG A 169 9.16 16.52 4.23
C ARG A 169 9.76 15.67 3.13
N SER A 170 10.81 14.94 3.44
CA SER A 170 11.52 14.08 2.50
C SER A 170 11.59 12.65 3.01
N VAL A 171 11.45 11.70 2.09
CA VAL A 171 11.63 10.27 2.32
C VAL A 171 12.82 9.80 1.48
N GLN A 172 13.74 9.06 2.07
CA GLN A 172 14.91 8.54 1.38
C GLN A 172 14.62 7.15 0.83
N LEU A 173 14.87 6.97 -0.45
CA LEU A 173 14.66 5.71 -1.18
C LEU A 173 15.98 4.93 -1.24
N TYR A 174 15.93 3.67 -0.79
CA TYR A 174 17.01 2.71 -0.95
C TYR A 174 16.56 1.55 -1.84
N ARG A 175 17.35 1.26 -2.86
CA ARG A 175 17.14 0.08 -3.68
C ARG A 175 18.00 -1.06 -3.15
N ASP A 176 17.36 -2.04 -2.51
CA ASP A 176 18.01 -3.26 -2.08
C ASP A 176 17.00 -4.40 -1.87
N ASP A 177 17.52 -5.62 -1.74
CA ASP A 177 16.77 -6.81 -1.37
C ASP A 177 16.83 -7.00 0.16
N LEU A 178 15.66 -7.17 0.80
CA LEU A 178 15.56 -7.43 2.22
C LEU A 178 16.38 -8.66 2.65
N PHE A 179 16.35 -9.74 1.86
CA PHE A 179 17.10 -10.96 2.18
C PHE A 179 18.59 -10.72 2.10
N ARG A 180 19.04 -9.97 1.10
CA ARG A 180 20.46 -9.57 1.00
C ARG A 180 20.87 -8.64 2.15
N LEU A 181 20.01 -7.72 2.54
CA LEU A 181 20.27 -6.79 3.64
C LEU A 181 20.50 -7.52 4.96
N VAL A 182 19.72 -8.56 5.27
CA VAL A 182 19.88 -9.34 6.52
C VAL A 182 21.06 -10.30 6.49
N GLU A 183 21.60 -10.62 5.32
CA GLU A 183 22.81 -11.44 5.17
C GLU A 183 24.10 -10.60 5.23
N SER A 184 23.99 -9.30 4.96
CA SER A 184 25.12 -8.36 4.92
C SER A 184 25.32 -7.68 6.27
N THR A 185 26.58 -7.47 6.66
CA THR A 185 26.94 -6.59 7.78
C THR A 185 26.99 -5.12 7.39
N GLU A 186 27.03 -4.83 6.09
CA GLU A 186 27.12 -3.49 5.50
C GLU A 186 25.82 -3.19 4.75
N GLY A 187 24.87 -2.53 5.41
CA GLY A 187 23.63 -2.06 4.82
C GLY A 187 23.60 -0.54 4.70
N ALA A 188 22.98 -0.02 3.64
CA ALA A 188 22.82 1.42 3.44
C ALA A 188 21.78 2.06 4.38
N LEU A 189 20.87 1.27 4.94
CA LEU A 189 19.85 1.74 5.86
C LEU A 189 20.44 2.15 7.21
N PRO A 190 19.99 3.26 7.80
CA PRO A 190 20.41 3.64 9.15
C PRO A 190 19.90 2.62 10.19
N ARG A 191 20.67 2.50 11.28
CA ARG A 191 20.31 1.65 12.42
C ARG A 191 19.72 2.48 13.56
N GLY A 192 19.06 1.81 14.49
CA GLY A 192 18.52 2.45 15.68
C GLY A 192 17.28 3.31 15.39
N LEU A 193 16.49 2.93 14.42
CA LEU A 193 15.21 3.59 14.08
C LEU A 193 14.17 3.34 15.15
N ASP A 194 13.20 4.24 15.25
CA ASP A 194 12.05 4.11 16.15
C ASP A 194 11.06 3.07 15.66
N LEU A 195 10.92 2.93 14.32
CA LEU A 195 9.86 2.17 13.72
C LEU A 195 10.33 1.45 12.45
N ILE A 196 9.98 0.18 12.34
CA ILE A 196 10.03 -0.60 11.10
C ILE A 196 8.59 -0.94 10.74
N VAL A 197 8.19 -0.67 9.50
CA VAL A 197 6.85 -0.99 8.99
C VAL A 197 6.99 -1.75 7.69
N SER A 198 6.08 -2.70 7.41
CA SER A 198 6.04 -3.42 6.15
C SER A 198 4.66 -4.01 5.86
N ASN A 199 4.26 -3.94 4.61
CA ASN A 199 3.27 -4.82 4.03
C ASN A 199 3.98 -5.69 2.97
N PRO A 200 4.65 -6.79 3.38
CA PRO A 200 5.44 -7.61 2.48
C PRO A 200 4.55 -8.52 1.63
N PRO A 201 5.04 -9.08 0.53
CA PRO A 201 4.34 -10.13 -0.20
C PRO A 201 4.06 -11.33 0.70
N TYR A 202 2.79 -11.71 0.82
CA TYR A 202 2.38 -12.74 1.78
C TYR A 202 1.43 -13.82 1.21
N ILE A 203 1.03 -13.70 -0.05
CA ILE A 203 0.11 -14.67 -0.67
C ILE A 203 0.90 -15.92 -1.04
N HIS A 204 0.47 -17.09 -0.57
CA HIS A 204 1.05 -18.33 -1.04
C HIS A 204 0.59 -18.64 -2.47
N PRO A 205 1.46 -19.12 -3.39
CA PRO A 205 1.07 -19.40 -4.78
C PRO A 205 -0.18 -20.28 -4.94
N GLU A 206 -0.44 -21.20 -4.02
CA GLU A 206 -1.67 -22.01 -4.02
C GLU A 206 -2.95 -21.20 -3.84
N GLU A 207 -2.86 -20.01 -3.25
CA GLU A 207 -4.01 -19.13 -3.01
C GLU A 207 -4.40 -18.34 -4.28
N ALA A 208 -3.57 -18.36 -5.32
CA ALA A 208 -3.79 -17.63 -6.56
C ALA A 208 -5.13 -17.97 -7.22
N ALA A 209 -5.57 -19.22 -7.13
CA ALA A 209 -6.84 -19.68 -7.71
C ALA A 209 -8.09 -19.01 -7.10
N ALA A 210 -7.97 -18.45 -5.89
CA ALA A 210 -9.05 -17.73 -5.20
C ALA A 210 -9.03 -16.22 -5.44
N MET A 211 -7.99 -15.71 -6.11
CA MET A 211 -7.83 -14.27 -6.37
C MET A 211 -8.62 -13.83 -7.60
N SER A 212 -8.97 -12.54 -7.65
CA SER A 212 -9.61 -12.00 -8.84
C SER A 212 -8.65 -12.01 -10.03
N PRO A 213 -9.13 -12.30 -11.24
CA PRO A 213 -8.30 -12.24 -12.45
C PRO A 213 -7.63 -10.87 -12.63
N GLN A 214 -8.31 -9.79 -12.26
CA GLN A 214 -7.79 -8.43 -12.38
C GLN A 214 -6.51 -8.21 -11.57
N VAL A 215 -6.44 -8.77 -10.35
CA VAL A 215 -5.25 -8.69 -9.51
C VAL A 215 -4.13 -9.55 -10.12
N LEU A 216 -4.43 -10.80 -10.50
CA LEU A 216 -3.44 -11.73 -11.03
C LEU A 216 -2.82 -11.28 -12.37
N GLU A 217 -3.61 -10.65 -13.24
CA GLU A 217 -3.18 -10.27 -14.59
C GLU A 217 -2.51 -8.89 -14.63
N HIS A 218 -2.76 -8.03 -13.66
CA HIS A 218 -2.36 -6.63 -13.75
C HIS A 218 -1.46 -6.13 -12.62
N GLU A 219 -1.57 -6.70 -11.41
CA GLU A 219 -0.71 -6.28 -10.30
C GLU A 219 0.59 -7.11 -10.26
N PRO A 220 1.71 -6.54 -9.79
CA PRO A 220 3.01 -7.20 -9.87
C PRO A 220 3.07 -8.43 -8.95
N HIS A 221 3.37 -9.58 -9.51
CA HIS A 221 3.52 -10.83 -8.75
C HIS A 221 4.58 -10.74 -7.65
N LEU A 222 5.62 -9.94 -7.87
CA LEU A 222 6.65 -9.67 -6.87
C LEU A 222 6.09 -9.02 -5.59
N ALA A 223 5.02 -8.23 -5.70
CA ALA A 223 4.37 -7.58 -4.56
C ALA A 223 3.24 -8.43 -3.94
N LEU A 224 2.84 -9.51 -4.60
CA LEU A 224 1.74 -10.37 -4.15
C LEU A 224 2.23 -11.62 -3.45
N PHE A 225 3.17 -12.35 -4.07
CA PHE A 225 3.50 -13.71 -3.68
C PHE A 225 4.72 -13.79 -2.79
N ALA A 226 4.55 -14.47 -1.66
CA ALA A 226 5.66 -14.91 -0.82
C ALA A 226 6.48 -16.00 -1.55
N PRO A 227 7.75 -16.22 -1.14
CA PRO A 227 8.54 -17.33 -1.66
C PRO A 227 7.82 -18.67 -1.43
N GLU A 228 7.75 -19.50 -2.47
CA GLU A 228 7.05 -20.79 -2.46
C GLU A 228 7.56 -21.72 -1.33
N THR A 229 8.84 -21.64 -1.02
CA THR A 229 9.50 -22.46 0.00
C THR A 229 9.20 -22.05 1.43
N SER A 230 8.74 -20.81 1.66
CA SER A 230 8.44 -20.28 2.99
C SER A 230 7.49 -19.08 2.91
N PRO A 231 6.22 -19.26 3.22
CA PRO A 231 5.23 -18.17 3.18
C PRO A 231 5.49 -17.08 4.22
N ILE A 232 6.30 -17.37 5.24
CA ILE A 232 6.65 -16.43 6.31
C ILE A 232 8.06 -15.84 6.19
N ALA A 233 8.78 -16.11 5.08
CA ALA A 233 10.19 -15.74 4.92
C ALA A 233 10.45 -14.24 5.13
N TYR A 234 9.58 -13.37 4.61
CA TYR A 234 9.70 -11.92 4.78
C TYR A 234 9.63 -11.50 6.25
N TYR A 235 8.72 -12.08 7.02
CA TYR A 235 8.56 -11.77 8.45
C TYR A 235 9.78 -12.20 9.25
N LEU A 236 10.37 -13.36 8.92
CA LEU A 236 11.60 -13.82 9.56
C LEU A 236 12.79 -12.88 9.24
N ALA A 237 12.85 -12.36 8.02
CA ALA A 237 13.86 -11.38 7.63
C ALA A 237 13.66 -10.05 8.38
N LEU A 238 12.42 -9.56 8.51
CA LEU A 238 12.08 -8.36 9.29
C LEU A 238 12.46 -8.53 10.77
N ALA A 239 12.18 -9.69 11.38
CA ALA A 239 12.61 -9.99 12.75
C ALA A 239 14.15 -9.97 12.90
N ARG A 240 14.89 -10.44 11.90
CA ARG A 240 16.36 -10.35 11.89
C ARG A 240 16.85 -8.90 11.81
N LEU A 241 16.17 -7.98 11.11
CA LEU A 241 16.54 -6.57 11.16
C LEU A 241 16.47 -6.01 12.58
N VAL A 242 15.44 -6.38 13.36
CA VAL A 242 15.35 -5.99 14.77
C VAL A 242 16.57 -6.53 15.54
N GLN A 243 16.88 -7.83 15.42
CA GLN A 243 18.02 -8.47 16.06
C GLN A 243 19.36 -7.82 15.68
N GLN A 244 19.49 -7.34 14.44
CA GLN A 244 20.69 -6.66 13.93
C GLN A 244 20.80 -5.18 14.33
N GLY A 245 19.84 -4.65 15.12
CA GLY A 245 19.88 -3.28 15.63
C GLY A 245 19.41 -2.22 14.64
N TYR A 246 18.63 -2.57 13.62
CA TYR A 246 17.94 -1.57 12.79
C TYR A 246 16.84 -0.88 13.59
N LEU A 247 16.22 -1.56 14.54
CA LEU A 247 15.28 -1.00 15.50
C LEU A 247 16.01 -0.70 16.82
N ARG A 248 15.77 0.48 17.42
CA ARG A 248 16.32 0.81 18.73
C ARG A 248 15.54 0.13 19.86
N PRO A 249 16.12 -0.02 21.07
CA PRO A 249 15.32 -0.32 22.26
C PRO A 249 14.20 0.71 22.48
N GLY A 250 12.98 0.22 22.75
CA GLY A 250 11.78 1.02 22.84
C GLY A 250 11.14 1.38 21.49
N GLY A 251 11.62 0.83 20.39
CA GLY A 251 11.00 0.95 19.07
C GLY A 251 10.05 -0.20 18.75
N SER A 252 9.30 -0.08 17.66
CA SER A 252 8.31 -1.08 17.24
C SER A 252 8.47 -1.53 15.79
N LEU A 253 8.15 -2.80 15.56
CA LEU A 253 7.97 -3.39 14.25
C LEU A 253 6.49 -3.68 14.03
N TRP A 254 5.94 -3.15 12.94
CA TRP A 254 4.58 -3.37 12.51
C TRP A 254 4.54 -4.03 11.13
N VAL A 255 3.77 -5.10 10.98
CA VAL A 255 3.64 -5.80 9.70
C VAL A 255 2.20 -6.21 9.42
N GLU A 256 1.79 -6.05 8.16
CA GLU A 256 0.59 -6.68 7.63
C GLU A 256 0.90 -8.12 7.27
N LEU A 257 -0.03 -9.07 7.52
CA LEU A 257 0.24 -10.48 7.33
C LEU A 257 -0.93 -11.25 6.69
N ASN A 258 -0.60 -12.46 6.19
CA ASN A 258 -1.59 -13.44 5.79
C ASN A 258 -2.20 -14.10 7.04
N PRO A 259 -3.54 -14.01 7.24
CA PRO A 259 -4.21 -14.62 8.38
C PRO A 259 -3.94 -16.11 8.57
N ARG A 260 -3.68 -16.83 7.46
CA ARG A 260 -3.42 -18.28 7.45
C ARG A 260 -2.19 -18.67 8.27
N TYR A 261 -1.18 -17.79 8.33
CA TYR A 261 0.11 -18.04 8.97
C TYR A 261 0.36 -17.14 10.19
N ALA A 262 -0.69 -16.49 10.71
CA ALA A 262 -0.54 -15.43 11.71
C ALA A 262 0.16 -15.91 13.00
N GLU A 263 -0.30 -17.02 13.59
CA GLU A 263 0.25 -17.54 14.85
C GLU A 263 1.69 -18.05 14.68
N GLU A 264 1.95 -18.80 13.60
CA GLU A 264 3.31 -19.26 13.25
C GLU A 264 4.26 -18.07 13.06
N THR A 265 3.80 -17.05 12.33
CA THR A 265 4.57 -15.82 12.10
C THR A 265 4.94 -15.14 13.40
N LEU A 266 3.98 -14.93 14.30
CA LEU A 266 4.21 -14.29 15.60
C LEU A 266 5.22 -15.07 16.44
N GLU A 267 5.04 -16.40 16.53
CA GLU A 267 5.91 -17.26 17.33
C GLU A 267 7.36 -17.25 16.83
N ASP A 268 7.53 -17.38 15.51
CA ASP A 268 8.86 -17.41 14.90
C ASP A 268 9.56 -16.04 14.95
N MET A 269 8.84 -14.94 14.75
CA MET A 269 9.41 -13.61 14.93
C MET A 269 9.89 -13.39 16.37
N ARG A 270 9.09 -13.75 17.38
CA ARG A 270 9.49 -13.67 18.79
C ARG A 270 10.71 -14.52 19.09
N ARG A 271 10.79 -15.73 18.50
CA ARG A 271 11.95 -16.62 18.70
C ARG A 271 13.24 -16.00 18.15
N ILE A 272 13.17 -15.34 16.98
CA ILE A 272 14.33 -14.68 16.36
C ILE A 272 14.78 -13.46 17.18
N VAL A 273 13.84 -12.57 17.55
CA VAL A 273 14.17 -11.36 18.31
C VAL A 273 14.64 -11.68 19.73
N GLY A 274 14.15 -12.76 20.30
CA GLY A 274 14.35 -13.17 21.68
C GLY A 274 13.06 -12.92 22.50
N PRO A 275 12.47 -13.99 23.08
CA PRO A 275 11.19 -13.86 23.79
C PRO A 275 11.20 -12.88 24.97
N GLU A 276 12.39 -12.72 25.61
CA GLU A 276 12.60 -11.79 26.73
C GLU A 276 12.96 -10.35 26.27
N ALA A 277 13.26 -10.20 24.97
CA ALA A 277 13.68 -8.92 24.38
C ALA A 277 12.54 -8.19 23.68
N CYS A 278 11.34 -8.77 23.60
CA CYS A 278 10.21 -8.14 22.96
C CYS A 278 8.88 -8.58 23.55
N THR A 279 7.89 -7.70 23.45
CA THR A 279 6.47 -8.09 23.50
C THR A 279 5.94 -8.11 22.09
N ALA A 280 5.05 -9.06 21.78
CA ALA A 280 4.45 -9.12 20.45
C ALA A 280 3.01 -9.64 20.54
N GLU A 281 2.15 -9.09 19.69
CA GLU A 281 0.73 -9.41 19.64
C GLU A 281 0.20 -9.45 18.22
N LEU A 282 -0.90 -10.17 18.05
CA LEU A 282 -1.68 -10.22 16.81
C LEU A 282 -2.90 -9.30 16.94
N LEU A 283 -3.10 -8.44 15.95
CA LEU A 283 -4.27 -7.58 15.90
C LEU A 283 -5.16 -7.96 14.71
N ARG A 284 -6.44 -7.63 14.86
CA ARG A 284 -7.45 -7.89 13.84
C ARG A 284 -7.73 -6.60 13.07
N ASP A 285 -8.02 -6.79 11.76
CA ASP A 285 -8.59 -5.74 10.93
C ASP A 285 -10.07 -5.47 11.27
N LEU A 286 -10.65 -4.43 10.70
CA LEU A 286 -12.06 -4.08 10.89
C LEU A 286 -13.03 -5.17 10.41
N SER A 287 -12.57 -6.10 9.57
CA SER A 287 -13.33 -7.28 9.15
C SER A 287 -13.25 -8.45 10.16
N GLY A 288 -12.46 -8.29 11.23
CA GLY A 288 -12.27 -9.26 12.32
C GLY A 288 -11.25 -10.36 12.02
N LYS A 289 -10.49 -10.27 10.92
CA LYS A 289 -9.42 -11.23 10.60
C LYS A 289 -8.12 -10.82 11.27
N LEU A 290 -7.31 -11.78 11.71
CA LEU A 290 -5.94 -11.52 12.11
C LEU A 290 -5.19 -10.92 10.92
N ARG A 291 -4.66 -9.71 11.09
CA ARG A 291 -4.08 -8.97 9.96
C ARG A 291 -2.75 -8.32 10.25
N PHE A 292 -2.46 -8.01 11.51
CA PHE A 292 -1.25 -7.29 11.86
C PHE A 292 -0.49 -7.99 12.96
N VAL A 293 0.86 -7.93 12.89
CA VAL A 293 1.75 -8.17 14.03
C VAL A 293 2.28 -6.82 14.49
N HIS A 294 2.18 -6.58 15.77
CA HIS A 294 2.86 -5.53 16.48
C HIS A 294 3.91 -6.16 17.40
N LEU A 295 5.18 -5.80 17.20
CA LEU A 295 6.28 -6.23 18.04
C LEU A 295 7.00 -5.02 18.61
N HIS A 296 6.95 -4.86 19.94
CA HIS A 296 7.68 -3.81 20.65
C HIS A 296 9.01 -4.38 21.19
N TYR A 297 10.13 -3.75 20.79
CA TYR A 297 11.47 -4.20 21.12
C TYR A 297 11.96 -3.56 22.42
N SER A 298 12.11 -4.35 23.46
CA SER A 298 12.49 -3.91 24.81
C SER A 298 13.51 -4.89 25.43
N PRO A 299 14.73 -4.98 24.87
CA PRO A 299 15.75 -5.88 25.41
C PRO A 299 16.10 -5.47 26.83
N GLN A 300 16.27 -6.47 27.69
CA GLN A 300 16.78 -6.22 29.05
C GLN A 300 18.22 -5.72 28.96
N PRO A 301 18.61 -4.78 29.86
CA PRO A 301 19.95 -4.21 29.88
C PRO A 301 21.05 -5.24 30.19
#